data_006ca0315aa35cf86d924d369a18c707
#
_entry.id   006ca0315aa35cf86d924d369a18c707
#
_cell.length_a   1.000
_cell.length_b   1.000
_cell.length_c   1.000
_cell.angle_alpha   90.00
_cell.angle_beta   90.00
_cell.angle_gamma   90.00
#
_symmetry.space_group_name_H-M   'P 1'
#
loop_
_entity.id
_entity.type
_entity.pdbx_description
1 polymer ?
#
loop_
_entity_poly.entity_id
_entity_poly.type
_entity_poly.pdbx_seq_one_letter_code
_entity_poly.pdbx_strand_id
1 'polypeptide(L)'
;MKREFAILLGGWLVLAAFSFGLGWQNLAAPGPFYDEAIYGGLAKDFLTGQTGPHMPGTSTTKILGAPFPVLVQPYLGALKCWLLIPIFKVFGSTLAVLRASNLFFNVTALFLFMLWTWRLLGLAEALLAGLLLALDPAFFFLGVLDWGSLLPSMLCRLAGFLLVLLAWRRQSAPWALAAGVVLGLGVFNKIDFGVLLAGSALAAACVYARPALALFSRRPKILLSAALGFLIGAGLVLALFRKILHTVFSQNAPHDPGEFAEKLHTHRAMYDGSYFYRLMDAGGAFDKLYQAPAPVWTPFGIVALLAVLVLLASLIFPAQKNPARRTMVFLLLATGFVTLGVLILPGAVRIHHTTLVYPFPHLLIAAAVVTLWQRTWKVFLIKRIACGLVTATLMLLIICQISAIARTQQLIRDTGGRGWWSNALVKFAGEIKFRSGLTVCSLDWGFNEQLEFLTSGPRLEEPFWPAAFGQQPELPRDTNHIYLAHSTAFALSPLGAQFMGSVARENTNAVVQPWGDGQGQIVFYTIRFSAP
;
A
#
# COMPACT_ATOMS: atom_id res chain seq x y z
N MET A 1 -20.55 25.26 -10.77
CA MET A 1 -19.35 24.48 -11.17
C MET A 1 -18.02 25.14 -10.77
N LYS A 2 -17.69 26.40 -11.18
CA LYS A 2 -16.43 27.06 -10.74
C LYS A 2 -16.34 27.24 -9.21
N ARG A 3 -17.42 27.71 -8.56
CA ARG A 3 -17.49 27.88 -7.09
C ARG A 3 -17.35 26.56 -6.34
N GLU A 4 -18.03 25.51 -6.78
CA GLU A 4 -17.94 24.17 -6.16
C GLU A 4 -16.53 23.59 -6.29
N PHE A 5 -15.88 23.77 -7.45
CA PHE A 5 -14.50 23.34 -7.64
C PHE A 5 -13.54 24.10 -6.70
N ALA A 6 -13.74 25.41 -6.51
CA ALA A 6 -12.94 26.18 -5.56
C ALA A 6 -13.12 25.67 -4.11
N ILE A 7 -14.35 25.32 -3.71
CA ILE A 7 -14.62 24.75 -2.38
C ILE A 7 -13.96 23.35 -2.27
N LEU A 8 -14.07 22.51 -3.28
CA LEU A 8 -13.41 21.21 -3.32
C LEU A 8 -11.89 21.33 -3.18
N LEU A 9 -11.29 22.24 -3.96
CA LEU A 9 -9.85 22.49 -3.93
C LEU A 9 -9.41 23.03 -2.57
N GLY A 10 -10.16 23.97 -1.97
CA GLY A 10 -9.90 24.47 -0.61
C GLY A 10 -9.97 23.36 0.44
N GLY A 11 -11.01 22.53 0.40
CA GLY A 11 -11.14 21.35 1.27
C GLY A 11 -9.98 20.38 1.11
N TRP A 12 -9.59 20.06 -0.12
CA TRP A 12 -8.43 19.22 -0.38
C TRP A 12 -7.13 19.84 0.14
N LEU A 13 -6.88 21.14 -0.06
CA LEU A 13 -5.67 21.81 0.44
C LEU A 13 -5.56 21.69 1.96
N VAL A 14 -6.66 21.87 2.70
CA VAL A 14 -6.69 21.69 4.17
C VAL A 14 -6.33 20.24 4.54
N LEU A 15 -6.93 19.26 3.89
CA LEU A 15 -6.66 17.84 4.17
C LEU A 15 -5.23 17.44 3.75
N ALA A 16 -4.71 17.98 2.66
CA ALA A 16 -3.33 17.78 2.23
C ALA A 16 -2.34 18.37 3.24
N ALA A 17 -2.55 19.60 3.67
CA ALA A 17 -1.71 20.25 4.70
C ALA A 17 -1.72 19.45 6.01
N PHE A 18 -2.89 18.94 6.44
CA PHE A 18 -3.03 18.07 7.59
C PHE A 18 -2.23 16.76 7.42
N SER A 19 -2.39 16.07 6.28
CA SER A 19 -1.67 14.83 5.99
C SER A 19 -0.16 15.03 5.93
N PHE A 20 0.32 16.13 5.32
CA PHE A 20 1.74 16.49 5.32
C PHE A 20 2.25 16.81 6.72
N GLY A 21 1.51 17.61 7.50
CA GLY A 21 1.88 17.99 8.87
C GLY A 21 2.04 16.78 9.79
N LEU A 22 1.10 15.84 9.72
CA LEU A 22 1.18 14.59 10.49
C LEU A 22 2.25 13.64 9.94
N GLY A 23 2.35 13.49 8.62
CA GLY A 23 3.28 12.57 7.97
C GLY A 23 4.74 13.01 8.05
N TRP A 24 4.99 14.31 8.22
CA TRP A 24 6.34 14.86 8.35
C TRP A 24 7.15 14.19 9.45
N GLN A 25 6.51 13.82 10.55
CA GLN A 25 7.14 13.13 11.68
C GLN A 25 7.66 11.74 11.30
N ASN A 26 7.15 11.13 10.23
CA ASN A 26 7.50 9.80 9.79
C ASN A 26 8.54 9.76 8.66
N LEU A 27 9.08 10.89 8.23
CA LEU A 27 10.07 10.93 7.14
C LEU A 27 11.39 10.22 7.52
N ALA A 28 11.78 10.25 8.80
CA ALA A 28 13.02 9.65 9.28
C ALA A 28 12.81 8.37 10.11
N ALA A 29 11.59 8.15 10.62
CA ALA A 29 11.23 7.01 11.47
C ALA A 29 9.83 6.50 11.10
N PRO A 30 9.58 5.19 11.21
CA PRO A 30 10.50 4.10 11.57
C PRO A 30 11.63 3.91 10.53
N GLY A 31 12.51 2.91 10.72
CA GLY A 31 13.45 2.50 9.67
C GLY A 31 12.72 2.06 8.39
N PRO A 32 13.39 2.02 7.23
CA PRO A 32 12.77 1.56 5.98
C PRO A 32 12.46 0.07 6.06
N PHE A 33 11.27 -0.31 5.60
CA PHE A 33 10.92 -1.70 5.43
C PHE A 33 11.51 -2.24 4.11
N TYR A 34 11.72 -3.56 4.04
CA TYR A 34 12.30 -4.22 2.87
C TYR A 34 11.57 -3.85 1.56
N ASP A 35 10.23 -3.99 1.55
CA ASP A 35 9.43 -3.68 0.36
C ASP A 35 9.38 -2.17 0.02
N GLU A 36 9.57 -1.29 1.01
CA GLU A 36 9.70 0.15 0.77
C GLU A 36 11.06 0.45 0.09
N ALA A 37 12.11 -0.17 0.61
CA ALA A 37 13.50 0.10 0.22
C ALA A 37 13.82 -0.39 -1.19
N ILE A 38 13.31 -1.55 -1.63
CA ILE A 38 13.61 -2.12 -2.95
C ILE A 38 13.21 -1.18 -4.09
N TYR A 39 12.08 -0.49 -3.98
CA TYR A 39 11.66 0.46 -5.01
C TYR A 39 12.57 1.71 -5.04
N GLY A 40 13.02 2.15 -3.87
CA GLY A 40 14.00 3.23 -3.75
C GLY A 40 15.39 2.81 -4.27
N GLY A 41 15.83 1.61 -3.93
CA GLY A 41 17.11 1.02 -4.37
C GLY A 41 17.18 0.91 -5.89
N LEU A 42 16.22 0.28 -6.52
CA LEU A 42 16.15 0.13 -7.97
C LEU A 42 16.10 1.48 -8.73
N ALA A 43 15.43 2.48 -8.17
CA ALA A 43 15.43 3.82 -8.77
C ALA A 43 16.79 4.51 -8.62
N LYS A 44 17.48 4.31 -7.49
CA LYS A 44 18.84 4.80 -7.21
C LYS A 44 19.86 4.13 -8.14
N ASP A 45 19.79 2.82 -8.32
CA ASP A 45 20.67 2.04 -9.19
C ASP A 45 20.66 2.55 -10.63
N PHE A 46 19.46 2.83 -11.15
CA PHE A 46 19.34 3.42 -12.48
C PHE A 46 20.07 4.78 -12.58
N LEU A 47 20.00 5.60 -11.55
CA LEU A 47 20.63 6.93 -11.54
C LEU A 47 22.14 6.86 -11.33
N THR A 48 22.65 5.88 -10.60
CA THR A 48 24.08 5.71 -10.31
C THR A 48 24.78 4.81 -11.32
N GLY A 49 24.03 4.05 -12.14
CA GLY A 49 24.58 3.04 -13.04
C GLY A 49 25.07 1.77 -12.32
N GLN A 50 24.80 1.65 -11.01
CA GLN A 50 25.18 0.49 -10.19
C GLN A 50 24.09 -0.60 -10.27
N THR A 51 24.49 -1.84 -10.04
CA THR A 51 23.58 -2.98 -9.89
C THR A 51 23.93 -3.67 -8.59
N GLY A 52 23.09 -3.49 -7.58
CA GLY A 52 23.17 -4.24 -6.34
C GLY A 52 22.58 -5.64 -6.46
N PRO A 53 22.81 -6.52 -5.49
CA PRO A 53 22.08 -7.77 -5.36
C PRO A 53 20.67 -7.47 -4.88
N HIS A 54 19.66 -7.72 -5.73
CA HIS A 54 18.24 -7.60 -5.39
C HIS A 54 17.61 -8.97 -5.17
N MET A 55 16.43 -8.95 -4.56
CA MET A 55 15.66 -10.16 -4.33
C MET A 55 15.40 -10.95 -5.61
N PRO A 56 15.29 -12.30 -5.53
CA PRO A 56 15.03 -13.14 -6.69
C PRO A 56 13.77 -12.75 -7.44
N GLY A 57 13.87 -12.66 -8.77
CA GLY A 57 12.76 -12.28 -9.66
C GLY A 57 12.73 -10.81 -10.05
N THR A 58 13.59 -9.97 -9.46
CA THR A 58 13.84 -8.60 -9.94
C THR A 58 14.38 -8.63 -11.37
N SER A 59 13.88 -7.73 -12.22
CA SER A 59 14.27 -7.64 -13.62
C SER A 59 14.53 -6.20 -14.03
N THR A 60 15.69 -5.98 -14.64
CA THR A 60 16.09 -4.70 -15.21
C THR A 60 16.42 -4.84 -16.70
N THR A 61 16.37 -3.76 -17.44
CA THR A 61 16.87 -3.66 -18.82
C THR A 61 17.84 -2.52 -18.94
N LYS A 62 18.82 -2.60 -19.85
CA LYS A 62 19.78 -1.49 -20.01
C LYS A 62 19.17 -0.37 -20.84
N ILE A 63 19.05 0.81 -20.26
CA ILE A 63 18.69 2.06 -20.94
C ILE A 63 19.79 3.08 -20.70
N LEU A 64 20.39 3.60 -21.75
CA LEU A 64 21.53 4.54 -21.69
C LEU A 64 22.71 3.99 -20.86
N GLY A 65 22.90 2.66 -20.89
CA GLY A 65 23.96 1.98 -20.13
C GLY A 65 23.61 1.65 -18.68
N ALA A 66 22.54 2.22 -18.13
CA ALA A 66 22.11 2.02 -16.74
C ALA A 66 21.01 0.95 -16.61
N PRO A 67 20.87 0.27 -15.44
CA PRO A 67 19.89 -0.78 -15.19
C PRO A 67 18.50 -0.19 -14.94
N PHE A 68 17.69 -0.02 -15.99
CA PHE A 68 16.31 0.49 -15.87
C PHE A 68 15.39 -0.59 -15.29
N PRO A 69 14.68 -0.31 -14.18
CA PRO A 69 13.81 -1.29 -13.52
C PRO A 69 12.56 -1.60 -14.35
N VAL A 70 12.28 -2.89 -14.56
CA VAL A 70 11.09 -3.37 -15.28
C VAL A 70 10.13 -4.08 -14.32
N LEU A 71 10.63 -5.06 -13.58
CA LEU A 71 9.88 -5.78 -12.55
C LEU A 71 10.64 -5.74 -11.23
N VAL A 72 9.91 -5.54 -10.14
CA VAL A 72 10.43 -5.70 -8.77
C VAL A 72 10.34 -7.17 -8.35
N GLN A 73 9.25 -7.82 -8.75
CA GLN A 73 9.00 -9.26 -8.63
C GLN A 73 8.22 -9.73 -9.86
N PRO A 74 8.10 -11.05 -10.11
CA PRO A 74 7.38 -11.54 -11.28
C PRO A 74 5.95 -11.02 -11.42
N TYR A 75 5.29 -10.66 -10.31
CA TYR A 75 3.91 -10.16 -10.26
C TYR A 75 3.80 -8.67 -9.86
N LEU A 76 4.95 -7.99 -9.69
CA LEU A 76 5.05 -6.58 -9.29
C LEU A 76 5.86 -5.81 -10.33
N GLY A 77 5.23 -4.85 -11.00
CA GLY A 77 5.89 -3.92 -11.91
C GLY A 77 6.66 -2.81 -11.18
N ALA A 78 7.62 -2.22 -11.86
CA ALA A 78 8.47 -1.16 -11.33
C ALA A 78 7.87 0.26 -11.52
N LEU A 79 6.54 0.41 -11.58
CA LEU A 79 5.91 1.72 -11.86
C LEU A 79 6.31 2.78 -10.82
N LYS A 80 6.44 2.43 -9.54
CA LYS A 80 6.90 3.36 -8.51
C LYS A 80 8.34 3.79 -8.75
N CYS A 81 9.23 2.88 -9.17
CA CYS A 81 10.61 3.25 -9.50
C CYS A 81 10.64 4.32 -10.61
N TRP A 82 9.79 4.16 -11.65
CA TRP A 82 9.71 5.13 -12.75
C TRP A 82 9.29 6.52 -12.27
N LEU A 83 8.36 6.58 -11.28
CA LEU A 83 7.94 7.84 -10.67
C LEU A 83 9.03 8.44 -9.77
N LEU A 84 9.83 7.61 -9.09
CA LEU A 84 10.89 8.05 -8.19
C LEU A 84 12.15 8.53 -8.94
N ILE A 85 12.49 7.95 -10.08
CA ILE A 85 13.69 8.32 -10.85
C ILE A 85 13.81 9.84 -11.06
N PRO A 86 12.83 10.56 -11.64
CA PRO A 86 12.93 12.01 -11.82
C PRO A 86 13.01 12.77 -10.49
N ILE A 87 12.31 12.29 -9.45
CA ILE A 87 12.32 12.92 -8.12
C ILE A 87 13.71 12.77 -7.48
N PHE A 88 14.28 11.57 -7.49
CA PHE A 88 15.60 11.30 -6.94
C PHE A 88 16.71 12.01 -7.72
N LYS A 89 16.54 12.19 -9.02
CA LYS A 89 17.49 12.98 -9.83
C LYS A 89 17.57 14.43 -9.37
N VAL A 90 16.45 15.00 -8.87
CA VAL A 90 16.38 16.41 -8.45
C VAL A 90 16.70 16.56 -6.96
N PHE A 91 16.17 15.70 -6.10
CA PHE A 91 16.22 15.87 -4.65
C PHE A 91 17.15 14.88 -3.93
N GLY A 92 17.77 13.93 -4.65
CA GLY A 92 18.60 12.88 -4.09
C GLY A 92 17.80 11.67 -3.60
N SER A 93 18.47 10.51 -3.49
CA SER A 93 17.88 9.23 -3.07
C SER A 93 18.06 9.03 -1.56
N THR A 94 17.25 9.71 -0.76
CA THR A 94 17.23 9.56 0.71
C THR A 94 15.90 9.03 1.20
N LEU A 95 15.87 8.43 2.40
CA LEU A 95 14.64 7.94 3.01
C LEU A 95 13.59 9.06 3.17
N ALA A 96 14.03 10.26 3.55
CA ALA A 96 13.15 11.41 3.67
C ALA A 96 12.53 11.81 2.33
N VAL A 97 13.30 11.82 1.24
CA VAL A 97 12.79 12.10 -0.11
C VAL A 97 11.84 11.00 -0.60
N LEU A 98 12.15 9.73 -0.34
CA LEU A 98 11.27 8.60 -0.67
C LEU A 98 9.91 8.77 0.01
N ARG A 99 9.87 9.05 1.30
CA ARG A 99 8.64 9.20 2.08
C ARG A 99 7.90 10.51 1.79
N ALA A 100 8.61 11.60 1.54
CA ALA A 100 7.99 12.84 1.07
C ALA A 100 7.30 12.63 -0.29
N SER A 101 7.90 11.83 -1.18
CA SER A 101 7.29 11.43 -2.45
C SER A 101 6.03 10.59 -2.24
N ASN A 102 6.06 9.64 -1.28
CA ASN A 102 4.90 8.86 -0.90
C ASN A 102 3.75 9.75 -0.41
N LEU A 103 4.04 10.70 0.48
CA LEU A 103 3.05 11.69 0.94
C LEU A 103 2.46 12.51 -0.21
N PHE A 104 3.30 12.95 -1.16
CA PHE A 104 2.83 13.67 -2.34
C PHE A 104 1.90 12.81 -3.20
N PHE A 105 2.23 11.54 -3.44
CA PHE A 105 1.37 10.61 -4.17
C PHE A 105 0.06 10.34 -3.41
N ASN A 106 0.12 10.24 -2.08
CA ASN A 106 -1.06 10.04 -1.24
C ASN A 106 -2.05 11.20 -1.32
N VAL A 107 -1.57 12.45 -1.17
CA VAL A 107 -2.46 13.63 -1.27
C VAL A 107 -2.96 13.85 -2.69
N THR A 108 -2.19 13.43 -3.71
CA THR A 108 -2.66 13.41 -5.11
C THR A 108 -3.77 12.38 -5.29
N ALA A 109 -3.63 11.18 -4.72
CA ALA A 109 -4.69 10.18 -4.70
C ALA A 109 -5.96 10.70 -3.99
N LEU A 110 -5.81 11.37 -2.86
CA LEU A 110 -6.92 12.02 -2.15
C LEU A 110 -7.63 13.07 -3.03
N PHE A 111 -6.88 13.89 -3.77
CA PHE A 111 -7.46 14.85 -4.71
C PHE A 111 -8.27 14.17 -5.82
N LEU A 112 -7.68 13.15 -6.44
CA LEU A 112 -8.36 12.38 -7.50
C LEU A 112 -9.62 11.69 -6.96
N PHE A 113 -9.58 11.17 -5.75
CA PHE A 113 -10.72 10.59 -5.07
C PHE A 113 -11.83 11.60 -4.84
N MET A 114 -11.51 12.77 -4.26
CA MET A 114 -12.48 13.83 -4.04
C MET A 114 -13.07 14.35 -5.36
N LEU A 115 -12.25 14.49 -6.40
CA LEU A 115 -12.67 14.91 -7.73
C LEU A 115 -13.60 13.87 -8.39
N TRP A 116 -13.26 12.59 -8.31
CA TRP A 116 -14.09 11.50 -8.80
C TRP A 116 -15.42 11.43 -8.05
N THR A 117 -15.40 11.52 -6.71
CA THR A 117 -16.61 11.52 -5.87
C THR A 117 -17.51 12.70 -6.17
N TRP A 118 -16.94 13.91 -6.30
CA TRP A 118 -17.71 15.10 -6.69
C TRP A 118 -18.41 14.92 -8.02
N ARG A 119 -17.71 14.38 -9.00
CA ARG A 119 -18.29 14.09 -10.31
C ARG A 119 -19.34 12.99 -10.27
N LEU A 120 -19.22 12.04 -9.38
CA LEU A 120 -20.07 10.86 -9.29
C LEU A 120 -21.34 11.10 -8.46
N LEU A 121 -21.21 11.71 -7.29
CA LEU A 121 -22.27 11.88 -6.28
C LEU A 121 -22.60 13.35 -6.00
N GLY A 122 -21.61 14.18 -5.74
CA GLY A 122 -21.79 15.60 -5.41
C GLY A 122 -20.69 16.15 -4.48
N LEU A 123 -20.76 17.47 -4.21
CA LEU A 123 -19.74 18.17 -3.43
C LEU A 123 -19.75 17.75 -1.96
N ALA A 124 -20.93 17.59 -1.37
CA ALA A 124 -21.04 17.22 0.04
C ALA A 124 -20.44 15.83 0.31
N GLU A 125 -20.78 14.86 -0.54
CA GLU A 125 -20.21 13.51 -0.48
C GLU A 125 -18.70 13.54 -0.70
N ALA A 126 -18.20 14.36 -1.63
CA ALA A 126 -16.77 14.46 -1.92
C ALA A 126 -15.97 15.01 -0.72
N LEU A 127 -16.47 16.06 -0.07
CA LEU A 127 -15.83 16.64 1.09
C LEU A 127 -15.85 15.68 2.29
N LEU A 128 -17.00 15.05 2.55
CA LEU A 128 -17.12 14.10 3.66
C LEU A 128 -16.28 12.83 3.42
N ALA A 129 -16.37 12.24 2.23
CA ALA A 129 -15.59 11.05 1.89
C ALA A 129 -14.08 11.35 1.92
N GLY A 130 -13.67 12.53 1.41
CA GLY A 130 -12.29 13.00 1.47
C GLY A 130 -11.77 13.15 2.90
N LEU A 131 -12.57 13.75 3.78
CA LEU A 131 -12.25 13.87 5.20
C LEU A 131 -12.07 12.50 5.86
N LEU A 132 -13.03 11.59 5.65
CA LEU A 132 -12.99 10.24 6.22
C LEU A 132 -11.77 9.44 5.72
N LEU A 133 -11.44 9.55 4.43
CA LEU A 133 -10.28 8.87 3.86
C LEU A 133 -8.95 9.47 4.37
N ALA A 134 -8.85 10.80 4.44
CA ALA A 134 -7.63 11.47 4.91
C ALA A 134 -7.31 11.13 6.38
N LEU A 135 -8.34 10.87 7.20
CA LEU A 135 -8.21 10.51 8.61
C LEU A 135 -8.17 8.99 8.86
N ASP A 136 -8.36 8.16 7.82
CA ASP A 136 -8.29 6.72 7.96
C ASP A 136 -6.85 6.27 8.27
N PRO A 137 -6.60 5.56 9.41
CA PRO A 137 -5.25 5.16 9.79
C PRO A 137 -4.55 4.28 8.75
N ALA A 138 -5.30 3.40 8.06
CA ALA A 138 -4.72 2.53 7.04
C ALA A 138 -4.30 3.34 5.81
N PHE A 139 -5.13 4.26 5.34
CA PHE A 139 -4.79 5.14 4.22
C PHE A 139 -3.64 6.09 4.58
N PHE A 140 -3.65 6.66 5.78
CA PHE A 140 -2.62 7.58 6.25
C PHE A 140 -1.24 6.89 6.30
N PHE A 141 -1.12 5.76 7.00
CA PHE A 141 0.18 5.09 7.14
C PHE A 141 0.67 4.44 5.83
N LEU A 142 -0.22 3.92 5.00
CA LEU A 142 0.16 3.49 3.64
C LEU A 142 0.64 4.66 2.79
N GLY A 143 0.12 5.86 3.03
CA GLY A 143 0.55 7.08 2.38
C GLY A 143 1.95 7.55 2.75
N VAL A 144 2.48 7.13 3.90
CA VAL A 144 3.84 7.49 4.35
C VAL A 144 4.79 6.31 4.18
N LEU A 145 4.38 5.13 4.70
CA LEU A 145 5.17 3.90 4.77
C LEU A 145 4.76 2.96 3.62
N ASP A 146 4.71 3.46 2.40
CA ASP A 146 4.20 2.72 1.24
C ASP A 146 5.03 1.45 0.95
N TRP A 147 4.36 0.31 0.90
CA TRP A 147 4.93 -0.96 0.45
C TRP A 147 5.03 -1.03 -1.07
N GLY A 148 5.50 0.03 -1.64
CA GLY A 148 5.98 0.16 -3.00
C GLY A 148 4.90 0.22 -4.08
N SER A 149 4.05 -0.78 -4.20
CA SER A 149 3.04 -0.85 -5.27
C SER A 149 1.70 -0.20 -4.93
N LEU A 150 1.46 0.20 -3.66
CA LEU A 150 0.12 0.59 -3.20
C LEU A 150 -0.30 1.98 -3.66
N LEU A 151 0.55 2.98 -3.50
CA LEU A 151 0.24 4.34 -3.93
C LEU A 151 0.11 4.45 -5.46
N PRO A 152 1.01 3.89 -6.28
CA PRO A 152 0.78 3.83 -7.73
C PRO A 152 -0.51 3.09 -8.10
N SER A 153 -0.86 2.00 -7.40
CA SER A 153 -2.13 1.30 -7.58
C SER A 153 -3.32 2.21 -7.27
N MET A 154 -3.26 2.99 -6.17
CA MET A 154 -4.32 3.93 -5.80
C MET A 154 -4.46 5.06 -6.84
N LEU A 155 -3.34 5.61 -7.31
CA LEU A 155 -3.34 6.63 -8.36
C LEU A 155 -3.95 6.09 -9.67
N CYS A 156 -3.53 4.91 -10.11
CA CYS A 156 -4.07 4.28 -11.32
C CYS A 156 -5.58 4.00 -11.19
N ARG A 157 -6.03 3.54 -10.03
CA ARG A 157 -7.46 3.29 -9.73
C ARG A 157 -8.28 4.55 -9.86
N LEU A 158 -7.90 5.60 -9.12
CA LEU A 158 -8.69 6.82 -9.02
C LEU A 158 -8.65 7.65 -10.31
N ALA A 159 -7.46 7.78 -10.92
CA ALA A 159 -7.32 8.42 -12.23
C ALA A 159 -8.07 7.61 -13.31
N GLY A 160 -7.91 6.28 -13.32
CA GLY A 160 -8.59 5.41 -14.26
C GLY A 160 -10.12 5.51 -14.16
N PHE A 161 -10.69 5.44 -12.96
CA PHE A 161 -12.15 5.58 -12.74
C PHE A 161 -12.66 6.97 -13.12
N LEU A 162 -11.90 8.03 -12.83
CA LEU A 162 -12.23 9.38 -13.28
C LEU A 162 -12.23 9.47 -14.81
N LEU A 163 -11.22 8.90 -15.47
CA LEU A 163 -11.12 8.89 -16.94
C LEU A 163 -12.23 8.05 -17.58
N VAL A 164 -12.61 6.91 -17.00
CA VAL A 164 -13.77 6.11 -17.42
C VAL A 164 -15.05 6.95 -17.33
N LEU A 165 -15.25 7.67 -16.23
CA LEU A 165 -16.42 8.55 -16.06
C LEU A 165 -16.43 9.69 -17.10
N LEU A 166 -15.28 10.28 -17.41
CA LEU A 166 -15.13 11.32 -18.44
C LEU A 166 -15.38 10.75 -19.84
N ALA A 167 -14.82 9.59 -20.16
CA ALA A 167 -15.04 8.88 -21.42
C ALA A 167 -16.52 8.58 -21.64
N TRP A 168 -17.19 8.08 -20.60
CA TRP A 168 -18.61 7.81 -20.60
C TRP A 168 -19.47 9.06 -20.83
N ARG A 169 -19.24 10.12 -20.04
CA ARG A 169 -20.03 11.37 -20.12
C ARG A 169 -19.81 12.14 -21.40
N ARG A 170 -18.57 12.17 -21.91
CA ARG A 170 -18.20 12.89 -23.15
C ARG A 170 -18.30 12.02 -24.40
N GLN A 171 -18.55 10.71 -24.23
CA GLN A 171 -18.56 9.72 -25.31
C GLN A 171 -17.32 9.84 -26.21
N SER A 172 -16.14 9.90 -25.60
CA SER A 172 -14.88 10.30 -26.22
C SER A 172 -13.87 9.15 -26.23
N ALA A 173 -13.38 8.78 -27.42
CA ALA A 173 -12.38 7.75 -27.63
C ALA A 173 -10.99 8.11 -27.02
N PRO A 174 -10.47 9.37 -27.08
CA PRO A 174 -9.24 9.74 -26.40
C PRO A 174 -9.28 9.54 -24.88
N TRP A 175 -10.40 9.92 -24.21
CA TRP A 175 -10.56 9.65 -22.78
C TRP A 175 -10.65 8.17 -22.47
N ALA A 176 -11.26 7.37 -23.35
CA ALA A 176 -11.33 5.93 -23.21
C ALA A 176 -9.95 5.27 -23.38
N LEU A 177 -9.15 5.73 -24.35
CA LEU A 177 -7.75 5.29 -24.51
C LEU A 177 -6.93 5.60 -23.25
N ALA A 178 -6.99 6.82 -22.75
CA ALA A 178 -6.28 7.23 -21.54
C ALA A 178 -6.72 6.41 -20.32
N ALA A 179 -8.02 6.15 -20.16
CA ALA A 179 -8.55 5.29 -19.11
C ALA A 179 -7.97 3.87 -19.22
N GLY A 180 -7.96 3.30 -20.41
CA GLY A 180 -7.38 1.99 -20.68
C GLY A 180 -5.90 1.93 -20.29
N VAL A 181 -5.08 2.90 -20.76
CA VAL A 181 -3.65 2.96 -20.43
C VAL A 181 -3.44 2.98 -18.91
N VAL A 182 -4.13 3.88 -18.20
CA VAL A 182 -3.96 4.04 -16.75
C VAL A 182 -4.41 2.78 -15.98
N LEU A 183 -5.53 2.17 -16.35
CA LEU A 183 -6.00 0.92 -15.73
C LEU A 183 -5.08 -0.26 -16.06
N GLY A 184 -4.55 -0.32 -17.28
CA GLY A 184 -3.55 -1.30 -17.68
C GLY A 184 -2.23 -1.15 -16.90
N LEU A 185 -1.76 0.08 -16.69
CA LEU A 185 -0.61 0.37 -15.82
C LEU A 185 -0.88 -0.06 -14.37
N GLY A 186 -2.11 0.02 -13.88
CA GLY A 186 -2.49 -0.52 -12.57
C GLY A 186 -2.28 -2.04 -12.49
N VAL A 187 -2.65 -2.79 -13.53
CA VAL A 187 -2.40 -4.25 -13.62
C VAL A 187 -0.90 -4.54 -13.76
N PHE A 188 -0.16 -3.75 -14.56
CA PHE A 188 1.30 -3.84 -14.64
C PHE A 188 1.95 -3.60 -13.29
N ASN A 189 1.51 -2.58 -12.54
CA ASN A 189 2.04 -2.24 -11.24
C ASN A 189 1.87 -3.39 -10.22
N LYS A 190 0.69 -4.03 -10.22
CA LYS A 190 0.43 -5.21 -9.38
C LYS A 190 -0.72 -6.03 -9.95
N ILE A 191 -0.51 -7.34 -10.14
CA ILE A 191 -1.50 -8.19 -10.82
C ILE A 191 -2.83 -8.31 -10.09
N ASP A 192 -2.85 -8.22 -8.74
CA ASP A 192 -4.07 -8.24 -7.93
C ASP A 192 -5.00 -7.05 -8.19
N PHE A 193 -4.50 -5.98 -8.84
CA PHE A 193 -5.34 -4.90 -9.38
C PHE A 193 -6.42 -5.43 -10.35
N GLY A 194 -6.17 -6.59 -10.97
CA GLY A 194 -7.16 -7.31 -11.78
C GLY A 194 -8.43 -7.67 -11.01
N VAL A 195 -8.32 -7.98 -9.70
CA VAL A 195 -9.47 -8.26 -8.82
C VAL A 195 -10.38 -7.02 -8.67
N LEU A 196 -9.77 -5.85 -8.48
CA LEU A 196 -10.50 -4.58 -8.45
C LEU A 196 -11.23 -4.33 -9.76
N LEU A 197 -10.55 -4.53 -10.89
CA LEU A 197 -11.17 -4.33 -12.21
C LEU A 197 -12.29 -5.31 -12.46
N ALA A 198 -12.10 -6.60 -12.17
CA ALA A 198 -13.11 -7.63 -12.35
C ALA A 198 -14.35 -7.36 -11.47
N GLY A 199 -14.16 -7.08 -10.18
CA GLY A 199 -15.26 -6.74 -9.26
C GLY A 199 -16.02 -5.49 -9.68
N SER A 200 -15.28 -4.43 -10.09
CA SER A 200 -15.91 -3.19 -10.58
C SER A 200 -16.62 -3.38 -11.92
N ALA A 201 -16.07 -4.17 -12.84
CA ALA A 201 -16.69 -4.48 -14.13
C ALA A 201 -17.96 -5.32 -13.95
N LEU A 202 -17.93 -6.30 -13.04
CA LEU A 202 -19.12 -7.10 -12.71
C LEU A 202 -20.23 -6.25 -12.10
N ALA A 203 -19.90 -5.34 -11.17
CA ALA A 203 -20.84 -4.38 -10.62
C ALA A 203 -21.41 -3.45 -11.71
N ALA A 204 -20.55 -2.96 -12.61
CA ALA A 204 -20.98 -2.14 -13.74
C ALA A 204 -21.87 -2.92 -14.71
N ALA A 205 -21.58 -4.17 -14.99
CA ALA A 205 -22.42 -5.05 -15.81
C ALA A 205 -23.82 -5.22 -15.19
N CYS A 206 -23.90 -5.46 -13.89
CA CYS A 206 -25.20 -5.59 -13.20
C CYS A 206 -26.06 -4.31 -13.32
N VAL A 207 -25.42 -3.12 -13.30
CA VAL A 207 -26.16 -1.84 -13.22
C VAL A 207 -26.29 -1.13 -14.56
N TYR A 208 -25.25 -1.21 -15.40
CA TYR A 208 -25.10 -0.40 -16.61
C TYR A 208 -25.02 -1.21 -17.91
N ALA A 209 -25.27 -2.54 -17.91
CA ALA A 209 -25.12 -3.36 -19.11
C ALA A 209 -25.91 -2.82 -20.32
N ARG A 210 -27.21 -2.53 -20.16
CA ARG A 210 -28.04 -2.02 -21.26
C ARG A 210 -27.53 -0.69 -21.84
N PRO A 211 -27.28 0.38 -21.03
CA PRO A 211 -26.75 1.62 -21.57
C PRO A 211 -25.31 1.47 -22.09
N ALA A 212 -24.49 0.57 -21.55
CA ALA A 212 -23.14 0.29 -22.06
C ALA A 212 -23.20 -0.38 -23.44
N LEU A 213 -24.00 -1.41 -23.61
CA LEU A 213 -24.20 -2.07 -24.91
C LEU A 213 -24.73 -1.10 -25.96
N ALA A 214 -25.71 -0.25 -25.61
CA ALA A 214 -26.25 0.78 -26.51
C ALA A 214 -25.19 1.83 -26.89
N LEU A 215 -24.28 2.20 -25.99
CA LEU A 215 -23.18 3.11 -26.30
C LEU A 215 -22.17 2.44 -27.24
N PHE A 216 -21.74 1.23 -26.92
CA PHE A 216 -20.69 0.53 -27.68
C PHE A 216 -21.17 0.11 -29.08
N SER A 217 -22.46 -0.26 -29.24
CA SER A 217 -23.01 -0.53 -30.57
C SER A 217 -23.07 0.72 -31.47
N ARG A 218 -23.34 1.89 -30.87
CA ARG A 218 -23.38 3.16 -31.61
C ARG A 218 -21.99 3.77 -31.83
N ARG A 219 -21.04 3.55 -30.92
CA ARG A 219 -19.70 4.15 -30.92
C ARG A 219 -18.61 3.10 -30.57
N PRO A 220 -18.40 2.09 -31.41
CA PRO A 220 -17.44 1.00 -31.14
C PRO A 220 -16.00 1.51 -30.95
N LYS A 221 -15.64 2.66 -31.53
CA LYS A 221 -14.32 3.29 -31.34
C LYS A 221 -13.99 3.57 -29.87
N ILE A 222 -15.00 3.81 -29.01
CA ILE A 222 -14.77 4.03 -27.57
C ILE A 222 -14.27 2.75 -26.92
N LEU A 223 -14.94 1.62 -27.18
CA LEU A 223 -14.54 0.32 -26.63
C LEU A 223 -13.16 -0.12 -27.17
N LEU A 224 -12.96 0.01 -28.50
CA LEU A 224 -11.69 -0.32 -29.13
C LEU A 224 -10.52 0.52 -28.57
N SER A 225 -10.74 1.83 -28.36
CA SER A 225 -9.73 2.71 -27.76
C SER A 225 -9.44 2.33 -26.32
N ALA A 226 -10.45 2.00 -25.51
CA ALA A 226 -10.25 1.52 -24.14
C ALA A 226 -9.45 0.21 -24.10
N ALA A 227 -9.80 -0.75 -24.97
CA ALA A 227 -9.08 -2.02 -25.09
C ALA A 227 -7.63 -1.82 -25.54
N LEU A 228 -7.40 -1.01 -26.58
CA LEU A 228 -6.05 -0.67 -27.05
C LEU A 228 -5.23 0.00 -25.95
N GLY A 229 -5.81 0.97 -25.24
CA GLY A 229 -5.13 1.62 -24.12
C GLY A 229 -4.77 0.62 -23.02
N PHE A 230 -5.68 -0.28 -22.68
CA PHE A 230 -5.43 -1.32 -21.69
C PHE A 230 -4.28 -2.27 -22.12
N LEU A 231 -4.27 -2.69 -23.38
CA LEU A 231 -3.18 -3.50 -23.93
C LEU A 231 -1.84 -2.76 -23.88
N ILE A 232 -1.82 -1.45 -24.17
CA ILE A 232 -0.60 -0.63 -24.04
C ILE A 232 -0.13 -0.60 -22.58
N GLY A 233 -1.01 -0.29 -21.64
CA GLY A 233 -0.66 -0.16 -20.21
C GLY A 233 -0.28 -1.49 -19.55
N ALA A 234 -0.94 -2.59 -19.91
CA ALA A 234 -0.72 -3.93 -19.35
C ALA A 234 0.25 -4.79 -20.18
N GLY A 235 0.78 -4.27 -21.30
CA GLY A 235 1.48 -5.06 -22.30
C GLY A 235 2.61 -5.94 -21.78
N LEU A 236 3.44 -5.42 -20.88
CA LEU A 236 4.55 -6.17 -20.27
C LEU A 236 4.05 -7.35 -19.41
N VAL A 237 2.97 -7.15 -18.64
CA VAL A 237 2.37 -8.23 -17.84
C VAL A 237 1.73 -9.27 -18.73
N LEU A 238 1.04 -8.83 -19.79
CA LEU A 238 0.42 -9.77 -20.75
C LEU A 238 1.45 -10.63 -21.45
N ALA A 239 2.61 -10.07 -21.81
CA ALA A 239 3.72 -10.83 -22.39
C ALA A 239 4.29 -11.89 -21.43
N LEU A 240 4.25 -11.62 -20.11
CA LEU A 240 4.77 -12.51 -19.06
C LEU A 240 3.67 -13.33 -18.37
N PHE A 241 2.43 -13.24 -18.83
CA PHE A 241 1.24 -13.75 -18.13
C PHE A 241 1.33 -15.23 -17.74
N ARG A 242 1.80 -16.09 -18.65
CA ARG A 242 1.98 -17.53 -18.36
C ARG A 242 2.97 -17.77 -17.22
N LYS A 243 4.10 -17.05 -17.21
CA LYS A 243 5.12 -17.16 -16.16
C LYS A 243 4.57 -16.69 -14.82
N ILE A 244 3.83 -15.59 -14.83
CA ILE A 244 3.21 -14.99 -13.64
C ILE A 244 2.15 -15.94 -13.06
N LEU A 245 1.25 -16.47 -13.88
CA LEU A 245 0.26 -17.44 -13.43
C LEU A 245 0.93 -18.66 -12.81
N HIS A 246 1.93 -19.23 -13.48
CA HIS A 246 2.66 -20.36 -12.91
C HIS A 246 3.27 -20.01 -11.56
N THR A 247 3.92 -18.85 -11.41
CA THR A 247 4.51 -18.42 -10.13
C THR A 247 3.45 -18.23 -9.06
N VAL A 248 2.35 -17.53 -9.37
CA VAL A 248 1.27 -17.26 -8.39
C VAL A 248 0.56 -18.53 -7.94
N PHE A 249 0.27 -19.45 -8.85
CA PHE A 249 -0.47 -20.67 -8.52
C PHE A 249 0.40 -21.82 -8.02
N SER A 250 1.69 -21.87 -8.38
CA SER A 250 2.61 -22.91 -7.87
C SER A 250 3.15 -22.62 -6.49
N GLN A 251 3.24 -21.34 -6.10
CA GLN A 251 3.73 -20.94 -4.77
C GLN A 251 2.63 -20.91 -3.72
N ASN A 252 1.36 -20.88 -4.12
CA ASN A 252 0.24 -20.85 -3.20
C ASN A 252 -0.36 -22.26 -3.10
N ALA A 253 -0.19 -22.88 -1.93
CA ALA A 253 -0.89 -24.10 -1.57
C ALA A 253 -2.42 -23.92 -1.68
N PRO A 254 -3.19 -25.00 -1.91
CA PRO A 254 -4.65 -24.92 -1.90
C PRO A 254 -5.13 -24.33 -0.57
N HIS A 255 -6.18 -23.49 -0.62
CA HIS A 255 -6.75 -22.71 0.48
C HIS A 255 -6.65 -23.43 1.84
N ASP A 256 -5.75 -22.92 2.69
CA ASP A 256 -5.71 -23.28 4.09
C ASP A 256 -6.81 -22.49 4.83
N PRO A 257 -7.63 -23.14 5.68
CA PRO A 257 -8.56 -22.45 6.57
C PRO A 257 -7.89 -21.36 7.42
N GLY A 258 -6.62 -21.51 7.79
CA GLY A 258 -5.81 -20.50 8.47
C GLY A 258 -5.62 -19.23 7.65
N GLU A 259 -5.41 -19.35 6.34
CA GLU A 259 -5.30 -18.21 5.43
C GLU A 259 -6.58 -17.35 5.39
N PHE A 260 -7.75 -17.99 5.35
CA PHE A 260 -9.02 -17.28 5.38
C PHE A 260 -9.23 -16.53 6.71
N ALA A 261 -8.90 -17.15 7.83
CA ALA A 261 -8.96 -16.51 9.14
C ALA A 261 -8.01 -15.30 9.22
N GLU A 262 -6.78 -15.42 8.72
CA GLU A 262 -5.83 -14.31 8.65
C GLU A 262 -6.35 -13.14 7.79
N LYS A 263 -6.98 -13.43 6.65
CA LYS A 263 -7.63 -12.40 5.82
C LYS A 263 -8.72 -11.66 6.57
N LEU A 264 -9.58 -12.38 7.31
CA LEU A 264 -10.62 -11.76 8.12
C LEU A 264 -10.03 -10.92 9.25
N HIS A 265 -8.97 -11.40 9.92
CA HIS A 265 -8.25 -10.62 10.93
C HIS A 265 -7.64 -9.34 10.34
N THR A 266 -7.03 -9.43 9.16
CA THR A 266 -6.47 -8.27 8.44
C THR A 266 -7.56 -7.26 8.07
N HIS A 267 -8.69 -7.71 7.52
CA HIS A 267 -9.83 -6.85 7.23
C HIS A 267 -10.35 -6.16 8.51
N ARG A 268 -10.53 -6.94 9.59
CA ARG A 268 -10.96 -6.39 10.88
C ARG A 268 -9.99 -5.33 11.38
N ALA A 269 -8.69 -5.63 11.42
CA ALA A 269 -7.67 -4.72 11.92
C ALA A 269 -7.53 -3.46 11.03
N MET A 270 -7.76 -3.57 9.73
CA MET A 270 -7.84 -2.43 8.83
C MET A 270 -9.04 -1.54 9.15
N TYR A 271 -10.23 -2.14 9.33
CA TYR A 271 -11.45 -1.40 9.60
C TYR A 271 -11.57 -0.88 11.04
N ASP A 272 -10.93 -1.51 12.01
CA ASP A 272 -10.86 -1.00 13.38
C ASP A 272 -9.66 -0.06 13.61
N GLY A 273 -8.88 0.22 12.57
CA GLY A 273 -7.75 1.15 12.59
C GLY A 273 -6.51 0.65 13.34
N SER A 274 -6.51 -0.59 13.83
CA SER A 274 -5.43 -1.14 14.67
C SER A 274 -4.26 -1.73 13.88
N TYR A 275 -4.39 -1.95 12.56
CA TYR A 275 -3.42 -2.72 11.79
C TYR A 275 -2.00 -2.17 11.90
N PHE A 276 -1.80 -0.88 11.65
CA PHE A 276 -0.45 -0.29 11.68
C PHE A 276 0.13 -0.20 13.08
N TYR A 277 -0.71 0.01 14.11
CA TYR A 277 -0.24 -0.11 15.49
C TYR A 277 0.30 -1.51 15.77
N ARG A 278 -0.49 -2.54 15.44
CA ARG A 278 -0.10 -3.95 15.62
C ARG A 278 1.16 -4.30 14.84
N LEU A 279 1.27 -3.83 13.60
CA LEU A 279 2.42 -4.05 12.74
C LEU A 279 3.69 -3.47 13.35
N MET A 280 3.62 -2.23 13.86
CA MET A 280 4.75 -1.55 14.49
C MET A 280 5.10 -2.19 15.83
N ASP A 281 4.12 -2.59 16.63
CA ASP A 281 4.34 -3.24 17.92
C ASP A 281 4.92 -4.65 17.78
N ALA A 282 4.46 -5.41 16.80
CA ALA A 282 5.00 -6.74 16.46
C ALA A 282 6.36 -6.66 15.71
N GLY A 283 6.83 -5.46 15.37
CA GLY A 283 8.10 -5.27 14.65
C GLY A 283 8.14 -5.88 13.26
N GLY A 284 6.98 -6.09 12.63
CA GLY A 284 6.84 -6.75 11.33
C GLY A 284 6.73 -8.27 11.41
N ALA A 285 6.85 -8.89 12.59
CA ALA A 285 6.65 -10.33 12.78
C ALA A 285 5.16 -10.67 12.60
N PHE A 286 4.79 -11.15 11.42
CA PHE A 286 3.40 -11.34 11.01
C PHE A 286 2.67 -12.41 11.83
N ASP A 287 3.35 -13.44 12.28
CA ASP A 287 2.84 -14.48 13.19
C ASP A 287 2.39 -13.92 14.55
N LYS A 288 3.00 -12.80 14.98
CA LYS A 288 2.69 -12.11 16.25
C LYS A 288 1.66 -10.98 16.12
N LEU A 289 1.30 -10.62 14.88
CA LEU A 289 0.50 -9.41 14.57
C LEU A 289 -0.82 -9.33 15.35
N TYR A 290 -1.49 -10.46 15.59
CA TYR A 290 -2.80 -10.52 16.22
C TYR A 290 -2.80 -11.15 17.61
N GLN A 291 -1.62 -11.49 18.17
CA GLN A 291 -1.52 -12.19 19.46
C GLN A 291 -1.81 -11.29 20.66
N ALA A 292 -1.49 -10.00 20.57
CA ALA A 292 -1.73 -9.04 21.64
C ALA A 292 -2.91 -8.10 21.34
N PRO A 293 -3.66 -7.65 22.37
CA PRO A 293 -4.64 -6.58 22.18
C PRO A 293 -3.94 -5.28 21.78
N ALA A 294 -4.55 -4.53 20.85
CA ALA A 294 -4.07 -3.19 20.51
C ALA A 294 -4.83 -2.12 21.30
N PRO A 295 -4.15 -1.10 21.85
CA PRO A 295 -4.79 0.00 22.59
C PRO A 295 -5.45 1.01 21.66
N VAL A 296 -5.59 0.71 20.38
CA VAL A 296 -6.21 1.53 19.34
C VAL A 296 -7.43 0.83 18.78
N TRP A 297 -8.48 1.62 18.55
CA TRP A 297 -9.72 1.13 17.97
C TRP A 297 -10.51 2.29 17.36
N THR A 298 -11.16 2.04 16.22
CA THR A 298 -12.09 2.97 15.59
C THR A 298 -13.41 2.25 15.24
N PRO A 299 -14.55 2.94 15.28
CA PRO A 299 -15.84 2.35 14.89
C PRO A 299 -16.05 2.31 13.38
N PHE A 300 -15.02 2.50 12.53
CA PHE A 300 -15.15 2.65 11.08
C PHE A 300 -15.89 1.47 10.43
N GLY A 301 -15.55 0.24 10.77
CA GLY A 301 -16.21 -0.95 10.22
C GLY A 301 -17.70 -1.01 10.57
N ILE A 302 -18.08 -0.63 11.81
CA ILE A 302 -19.47 -0.56 12.26
C ILE A 302 -20.21 0.52 11.47
N VAL A 303 -19.62 1.70 11.34
CA VAL A 303 -20.20 2.84 10.60
C VAL A 303 -20.37 2.49 9.12
N ALA A 304 -19.39 1.80 8.52
CA ALA A 304 -19.49 1.32 7.14
C ALA A 304 -20.63 0.31 6.95
N LEU A 305 -20.81 -0.63 7.89
CA LEU A 305 -21.93 -1.58 7.87
C LEU A 305 -23.27 -0.86 8.01
N LEU A 306 -23.39 0.07 8.96
CA LEU A 306 -24.60 0.88 9.12
C LEU A 306 -24.90 1.70 7.86
N ALA A 307 -23.89 2.24 7.20
CA ALA A 307 -24.03 2.96 5.93
C ALA A 307 -24.59 2.04 4.83
N VAL A 308 -24.09 0.81 4.72
CA VAL A 308 -24.64 -0.20 3.80
C VAL A 308 -26.12 -0.45 4.09
N LEU A 309 -26.50 -0.66 5.37
CA LEU A 309 -27.89 -0.90 5.75
C LEU A 309 -28.79 0.31 5.43
N VAL A 310 -28.33 1.53 5.69
CA VAL A 310 -29.05 2.77 5.34
C VAL A 310 -29.28 2.88 3.84
N LEU A 311 -28.24 2.61 3.04
CA LEU A 311 -28.36 2.66 1.58
C LEU A 311 -29.29 1.57 1.05
N LEU A 312 -29.21 0.34 1.54
CA LEU A 312 -30.13 -0.73 1.19
C LEU A 312 -31.57 -0.36 1.54
N ALA A 313 -31.82 0.15 2.76
CA ALA A 313 -33.13 0.63 3.17
C ALA A 313 -33.65 1.76 2.25
N SER A 314 -32.78 2.68 1.83
CA SER A 314 -33.13 3.77 0.91
C SER A 314 -33.49 3.28 -0.50
N LEU A 315 -32.94 2.14 -0.93
CA LEU A 315 -33.24 1.49 -2.20
C LEU A 315 -34.59 0.73 -2.15
N ILE A 316 -34.91 0.13 -1.01
CA ILE A 316 -36.18 -0.61 -0.79
C ILE A 316 -37.34 0.36 -0.59
N PHE A 317 -37.12 1.42 0.20
CA PHE A 317 -38.13 2.41 0.56
C PHE A 317 -37.80 3.80 -0.03
N PRO A 318 -37.93 3.98 -1.36
CA PRO A 318 -37.56 5.24 -1.98
C PRO A 318 -38.53 6.36 -1.59
N ALA A 319 -38.04 7.35 -0.85
CA ALA A 319 -38.83 8.52 -0.48
C ALA A 319 -39.06 9.49 -1.67
N GLN A 320 -38.16 9.49 -2.65
CA GLN A 320 -38.19 10.30 -3.88
C GLN A 320 -37.43 9.59 -5.00
N LYS A 321 -37.65 10.02 -6.27
CA LYS A 321 -36.82 9.59 -7.41
C LYS A 321 -35.36 10.10 -7.17
N ASN A 322 -34.48 9.23 -6.69
CA ASN A 322 -33.07 9.54 -6.46
C ASN A 322 -32.27 9.27 -7.75
N PRO A 323 -31.74 10.32 -8.41
CA PRO A 323 -30.94 10.16 -9.63
C PRO A 323 -29.66 9.35 -9.39
N ALA A 324 -29.12 9.36 -8.17
CA ALA A 324 -27.92 8.62 -7.78
C ALA A 324 -28.19 7.14 -7.45
N ARG A 325 -29.44 6.65 -7.53
CA ARG A 325 -29.81 5.27 -7.16
C ARG A 325 -28.93 4.21 -7.85
N ARG A 326 -28.73 4.33 -9.16
CA ARG A 326 -27.89 3.41 -9.93
C ARG A 326 -26.43 3.45 -9.44
N THR A 327 -25.92 4.62 -9.15
CA THR A 327 -24.57 4.81 -8.63
C THR A 327 -24.42 4.16 -7.25
N MET A 328 -25.40 4.29 -6.37
CA MET A 328 -25.40 3.65 -5.05
C MET A 328 -25.41 2.13 -5.16
N VAL A 329 -26.23 1.56 -6.05
CA VAL A 329 -26.24 0.11 -6.32
C VAL A 329 -24.88 -0.34 -6.87
N PHE A 330 -24.30 0.42 -7.80
CA PHE A 330 -22.97 0.13 -8.32
C PHE A 330 -21.90 0.12 -7.21
N LEU A 331 -21.88 1.12 -6.34
CA LEU A 331 -20.91 1.21 -5.25
C LEU A 331 -21.06 0.07 -4.23
N LEU A 332 -22.29 -0.30 -3.88
CA LEU A 332 -22.57 -1.44 -3.00
C LEU A 332 -22.07 -2.76 -3.62
N LEU A 333 -22.40 -3.00 -4.88
CA LEU A 333 -21.98 -4.21 -5.60
C LEU A 333 -20.46 -4.23 -5.82
N ALA A 334 -19.84 -3.11 -6.19
CA ALA A 334 -18.41 -3.02 -6.39
C ALA A 334 -17.65 -3.29 -5.08
N THR A 335 -18.10 -2.71 -3.96
CA THR A 335 -17.54 -2.99 -2.64
C THR A 335 -17.63 -4.48 -2.32
N GLY A 336 -18.82 -5.08 -2.49
CA GLY A 336 -19.04 -6.50 -2.22
C GLY A 336 -18.20 -7.43 -3.10
N PHE A 337 -18.18 -7.21 -4.42
CA PHE A 337 -17.45 -8.07 -5.35
C PHE A 337 -15.93 -7.94 -5.18
N VAL A 338 -15.41 -6.74 -4.95
CA VAL A 338 -13.96 -6.54 -4.69
C VAL A 338 -13.57 -7.19 -3.37
N THR A 339 -14.36 -7.01 -2.30
CA THR A 339 -14.12 -7.67 -1.01
C THR A 339 -14.12 -9.18 -1.15
N LEU A 340 -15.13 -9.74 -1.82
CA LEU A 340 -15.21 -11.18 -2.08
C LEU A 340 -14.02 -11.65 -2.90
N GLY A 341 -13.63 -10.90 -3.95
CA GLY A 341 -12.47 -11.21 -4.77
C GLY A 341 -11.18 -11.29 -3.97
N VAL A 342 -10.95 -10.35 -3.03
CA VAL A 342 -9.78 -10.39 -2.13
C VAL A 342 -9.84 -11.60 -1.19
N LEU A 343 -11.01 -11.91 -0.64
CA LEU A 343 -11.17 -13.04 0.29
C LEU A 343 -10.90 -14.39 -0.38
N ILE A 344 -11.26 -14.55 -1.66
CA ILE A 344 -11.05 -15.80 -2.41
C ILE A 344 -9.69 -15.89 -3.12
N LEU A 345 -8.97 -14.76 -3.29
CA LEU A 345 -7.67 -14.75 -3.96
C LEU A 345 -6.61 -15.45 -3.10
N PRO A 346 -5.91 -16.51 -3.59
CA PRO A 346 -4.87 -17.20 -2.82
C PRO A 346 -3.75 -16.24 -2.39
N GLY A 347 -3.20 -16.40 -1.19
CA GLY A 347 -2.07 -15.62 -0.68
C GLY A 347 -2.37 -14.14 -0.37
N ALA A 348 -3.61 -13.68 -0.53
CA ALA A 348 -3.98 -12.27 -0.32
C ALA A 348 -4.25 -11.94 1.16
N VAL A 349 -3.30 -12.23 2.04
CA VAL A 349 -3.48 -12.15 3.51
C VAL A 349 -3.10 -10.80 4.12
N ARG A 350 -2.33 -9.96 3.42
CA ARG A 350 -1.79 -8.70 3.98
C ARG A 350 -2.65 -7.49 3.63
N ILE A 351 -2.47 -6.40 4.38
CA ILE A 351 -3.21 -5.14 4.20
C ILE A 351 -3.15 -4.60 2.76
N HIS A 352 -2.03 -4.81 2.07
CA HIS A 352 -1.86 -4.33 0.71
C HIS A 352 -2.76 -5.02 -0.33
N HIS A 353 -3.38 -6.17 0.00
CA HIS A 353 -4.45 -6.77 -0.79
C HIS A 353 -5.82 -6.24 -0.35
N THR A 354 -6.02 -6.12 0.97
CA THR A 354 -7.28 -5.66 1.55
C THR A 354 -7.62 -4.23 1.12
N THR A 355 -6.61 -3.37 0.95
CA THR A 355 -6.79 -1.99 0.45
C THR A 355 -7.27 -1.89 -0.99
N LEU A 356 -7.39 -3.00 -1.73
CA LEU A 356 -8.07 -2.98 -3.03
C LEU A 356 -9.52 -2.53 -2.92
N VAL A 357 -10.18 -2.75 -1.78
CA VAL A 357 -11.55 -2.28 -1.55
C VAL A 357 -11.64 -0.77 -1.30
N TYR A 358 -10.52 -0.12 -0.92
CA TYR A 358 -10.52 1.34 -0.72
C TYR A 358 -10.58 2.08 -2.06
N PRO A 359 -11.27 3.23 -2.13
CA PRO A 359 -11.94 3.96 -1.04
C PRO A 359 -13.46 3.75 -0.99
N PHE A 360 -14.02 2.67 -1.53
CA PHE A 360 -15.47 2.44 -1.60
C PHE A 360 -16.21 2.55 -0.25
N PRO A 361 -15.70 2.00 0.89
CA PRO A 361 -16.39 2.14 2.18
C PRO A 361 -16.58 3.61 2.59
N HIS A 362 -15.61 4.47 2.33
CA HIS A 362 -15.68 5.91 2.63
C HIS A 362 -16.77 6.60 1.80
N LEU A 363 -16.92 6.19 0.52
CA LEU A 363 -18.00 6.66 -0.35
C LEU A 363 -19.37 6.21 0.16
N LEU A 364 -19.50 4.95 0.60
CA LEU A 364 -20.77 4.42 1.13
C LEU A 364 -21.17 5.18 2.39
N ILE A 365 -20.24 5.47 3.31
CA ILE A 365 -20.53 6.27 4.51
C ILE A 365 -20.98 7.67 4.10
N ALA A 366 -20.24 8.36 3.24
CA ALA A 366 -20.59 9.70 2.81
C ALA A 366 -21.95 9.75 2.09
N ALA A 367 -22.22 8.81 1.19
CA ALA A 367 -23.48 8.70 0.49
C ALA A 367 -24.67 8.43 1.45
N ALA A 368 -24.48 7.55 2.44
CA ALA A 368 -25.50 7.26 3.45
C ALA A 368 -25.83 8.49 4.30
N VAL A 369 -24.82 9.18 4.78
CA VAL A 369 -24.96 10.40 5.59
C VAL A 369 -25.71 11.49 4.82
N VAL A 370 -25.29 11.80 3.59
CA VAL A 370 -25.94 12.81 2.76
C VAL A 370 -27.37 12.41 2.40
N THR A 371 -27.61 11.12 2.11
CA THR A 371 -28.95 10.59 1.88
C THR A 371 -29.87 10.80 3.08
N LEU A 372 -29.40 10.54 4.31
CA LEU A 372 -30.17 10.77 5.53
C LEU A 372 -30.44 12.26 5.75
N TRP A 373 -29.46 13.13 5.52
CA TRP A 373 -29.63 14.58 5.69
C TRP A 373 -30.61 15.20 4.69
N GLN A 374 -30.60 14.73 3.45
CA GLN A 374 -31.48 15.23 2.39
C GLN A 374 -32.90 14.63 2.45
N ARG A 375 -33.09 13.56 3.24
CA ARG A 375 -34.40 12.91 3.35
C ARG A 375 -35.45 13.86 3.93
N THR A 376 -36.62 13.90 3.29
CA THR A 376 -37.80 14.58 3.83
C THR A 376 -38.42 13.72 4.93
N TRP A 377 -38.37 14.20 6.14
CA TRP A 377 -38.94 13.53 7.30
C TRP A 377 -40.33 14.14 7.60
N LYS A 378 -41.36 13.28 7.81
CA LYS A 378 -42.70 13.74 8.20
C LYS A 378 -42.74 14.38 9.58
N VAL A 379 -41.85 13.96 10.49
CA VAL A 379 -41.79 14.46 11.87
C VAL A 379 -40.44 15.16 12.07
N PHE A 380 -40.48 16.46 12.40
CA PHE A 380 -39.31 17.32 12.58
C PHE A 380 -38.39 16.84 13.70
N LEU A 381 -38.98 16.38 14.81
CA LEU A 381 -38.21 15.84 15.94
C LEU A 381 -37.40 14.61 15.54
N ILE A 382 -37.94 13.69 14.78
CA ILE A 382 -37.25 12.49 14.28
C ILE A 382 -36.06 12.91 13.40
N LYS A 383 -36.26 13.90 12.53
CA LYS A 383 -35.15 14.45 11.71
C LYS A 383 -34.00 14.98 12.58
N ARG A 384 -34.32 15.78 13.60
CA ARG A 384 -33.30 16.37 14.52
C ARG A 384 -32.53 15.27 15.26
N ILE A 385 -33.24 14.27 15.79
CA ILE A 385 -32.62 13.13 16.48
C ILE A 385 -31.72 12.36 15.52
N ALA A 386 -32.20 12.01 14.33
CA ALA A 386 -31.43 11.27 13.35
C ALA A 386 -30.16 12.03 12.90
N CYS A 387 -30.29 13.33 12.59
CA CYS A 387 -29.13 14.16 12.23
C CYS A 387 -28.16 14.32 13.40
N GLY A 388 -28.65 14.47 14.64
CA GLY A 388 -27.82 14.53 15.84
C GLY A 388 -27.02 13.24 16.06
N LEU A 389 -27.67 12.09 15.94
CA LEU A 389 -27.01 10.78 16.06
C LEU A 389 -25.95 10.57 14.96
N VAL A 390 -26.25 10.91 13.71
CA VAL A 390 -25.29 10.83 12.61
C VAL A 390 -24.09 11.72 12.87
N THR A 391 -24.33 12.96 13.30
CA THR A 391 -23.23 13.90 13.63
C THR A 391 -22.36 13.38 14.78
N ALA A 392 -22.99 12.90 15.87
CA ALA A 392 -22.28 12.33 17.01
C ALA A 392 -21.45 11.11 16.61
N THR A 393 -22.00 10.22 15.78
CA THR A 393 -21.29 9.03 15.25
C THR A 393 -20.08 9.44 14.40
N LEU A 394 -20.23 10.43 13.51
CA LEU A 394 -19.12 10.93 12.70
C LEU A 394 -18.04 11.60 13.55
N MET A 395 -18.42 12.41 14.55
CA MET A 395 -17.46 13.03 15.47
C MET A 395 -16.69 11.97 16.28
N LEU A 396 -17.38 10.96 16.79
CA LEU A 396 -16.74 9.83 17.47
C LEU A 396 -15.76 9.10 16.54
N LEU A 397 -16.17 8.80 15.30
CA LEU A 397 -15.31 8.17 14.31
C LEU A 397 -14.04 8.99 14.06
N ILE A 398 -14.18 10.29 13.81
CA ILE A 398 -13.05 11.20 13.56
C ILE A 398 -12.08 11.24 14.76
N ILE A 399 -12.62 11.38 15.99
CA ILE A 399 -11.81 11.40 17.21
C ILE A 399 -11.04 10.07 17.36
N CYS A 400 -11.70 8.93 17.14
CA CYS A 400 -11.07 7.62 17.23
C CYS A 400 -9.99 7.42 16.16
N GLN A 401 -10.23 7.86 14.92
CA GLN A 401 -9.24 7.77 13.83
C GLN A 401 -8.00 8.64 14.13
N ILE A 402 -8.18 9.88 14.56
CA ILE A 402 -7.06 10.76 14.97
C ILE A 402 -6.30 10.14 16.15
N SER A 403 -7.00 9.60 17.14
CA SER A 403 -6.38 8.91 18.28
C SER A 403 -5.57 7.69 17.85
N ALA A 404 -6.08 6.89 16.90
CA ALA A 404 -5.37 5.73 16.38
C ALA A 404 -4.08 6.12 15.64
N ILE A 405 -4.13 7.17 14.80
CA ILE A 405 -2.95 7.73 14.15
C ILE A 405 -1.95 8.23 15.20
N ALA A 406 -2.40 9.05 16.15
CA ALA A 406 -1.54 9.64 17.18
C ALA A 406 -0.84 8.59 18.05
N ARG A 407 -1.55 7.54 18.49
CA ARG A 407 -0.97 6.43 19.28
C ARG A 407 0.03 5.61 18.48
N THR A 408 -0.25 5.33 17.21
CA THR A 408 0.70 4.64 16.32
C THR A 408 1.96 5.47 16.10
N GLN A 409 1.82 6.78 15.87
CA GLN A 409 2.97 7.69 15.77
C GLN A 409 3.75 7.80 17.08
N GLN A 410 3.06 7.76 18.23
CA GLN A 410 3.71 7.72 19.53
C GLN A 410 4.58 6.48 19.67
N LEU A 411 4.05 5.29 19.34
CA LEU A 411 4.81 4.05 19.36
C LEU A 411 6.06 4.13 18.45
N ILE A 412 5.91 4.67 17.23
CA ILE A 412 7.04 4.85 16.31
C ILE A 412 8.09 5.81 16.89
N ARG A 413 7.68 6.91 17.52
CA ARG A 413 8.63 7.86 18.15
C ARG A 413 9.39 7.22 19.32
N ASP A 414 8.67 6.50 20.18
CA ASP A 414 9.24 5.92 21.40
C ASP A 414 10.21 4.77 21.10
N THR A 415 9.96 4.02 20.02
CA THR A 415 10.78 2.85 19.63
C THR A 415 11.77 3.15 18.51
N GLY A 416 11.54 4.17 17.71
CA GLY A 416 12.23 4.35 16.42
C GLY A 416 11.86 3.30 15.37
N GLY A 417 10.76 2.56 15.60
CA GLY A 417 10.37 1.32 14.92
C GLY A 417 10.98 0.09 15.58
N ARG A 418 10.22 -1.02 15.60
CA ARG A 418 10.65 -2.31 16.14
C ARG A 418 10.98 -3.29 15.03
N GLY A 419 11.79 -4.31 15.34
CA GLY A 419 12.10 -5.42 14.44
C GLY A 419 12.56 -4.94 13.06
N TRP A 420 11.91 -5.40 12.01
CA TRP A 420 12.24 -5.07 10.61
C TRP A 420 11.97 -3.61 10.23
N TRP A 421 11.27 -2.86 11.10
CA TRP A 421 11.03 -1.42 10.96
C TRP A 421 11.98 -0.57 11.79
N SER A 422 12.98 -1.18 12.44
CA SER A 422 13.84 -0.46 13.37
C SER A 422 14.81 0.48 12.67
N ASN A 423 14.96 1.69 13.22
CA ASN A 423 15.98 2.63 12.81
C ASN A 423 17.42 2.20 13.23
N ALA A 424 17.58 1.11 13.98
CA ALA A 424 18.89 0.52 14.29
C ALA A 424 19.65 0.19 13.00
N LEU A 425 18.96 -0.31 11.96
CA LEU A 425 19.59 -0.58 10.66
C LEU A 425 20.04 0.72 9.95
N VAL A 426 19.29 1.81 10.10
CA VAL A 426 19.69 3.13 9.56
C VAL A 426 20.95 3.64 10.24
N LYS A 427 21.07 3.44 11.57
CA LYS A 427 22.28 3.80 12.33
C LYS A 427 23.48 2.98 11.86
N PHE A 428 23.32 1.66 11.76
CA PHE A 428 24.36 0.78 11.23
C PHE A 428 24.76 1.16 9.79
N ALA A 429 23.80 1.39 8.92
CA ALA A 429 24.06 1.85 7.55
C ALA A 429 24.87 3.15 7.52
N GLY A 430 24.60 4.08 8.44
CA GLY A 430 25.35 5.33 8.61
C GLY A 430 26.83 5.10 8.92
N GLU A 431 27.16 4.08 9.74
CA GLU A 431 28.55 3.74 10.08
C GLU A 431 29.36 3.16 8.91
N ILE A 432 28.67 2.45 7.99
CA ILE A 432 29.32 1.73 6.89
C ILE A 432 29.15 2.40 5.53
N LYS A 433 28.36 3.46 5.45
CA LYS A 433 27.82 4.06 4.21
C LYS A 433 28.84 4.26 3.09
N PHE A 434 30.09 4.62 3.45
CA PHE A 434 31.16 4.93 2.50
C PHE A 434 32.37 4.02 2.64
N ARG A 435 32.27 2.89 3.36
CA ARG A 435 33.38 1.96 3.54
C ARG A 435 33.54 1.06 2.32
N SER A 436 34.37 1.48 1.38
CA SER A 436 34.84 0.63 0.28
C SER A 436 35.71 -0.51 0.79
N GLY A 437 35.62 -1.67 0.13
CA GLY A 437 36.41 -2.87 0.52
C GLY A 437 35.79 -3.70 1.64
N LEU A 438 34.64 -3.26 2.19
CA LEU A 438 33.85 -4.02 3.16
C LEU A 438 32.76 -4.80 2.44
N THR A 439 32.59 -6.08 2.78
CA THR A 439 31.46 -6.91 2.36
C THR A 439 30.49 -7.11 3.53
N VAL A 440 29.22 -6.82 3.32
CA VAL A 440 28.17 -7.01 4.31
C VAL A 440 27.25 -8.14 3.86
N CYS A 441 27.20 -9.21 4.67
CA CYS A 441 26.48 -10.44 4.38
C CYS A 441 25.20 -10.54 5.21
N SER A 442 24.05 -10.53 4.56
CA SER A 442 22.73 -10.66 5.19
C SER A 442 22.37 -12.14 5.37
N LEU A 443 22.46 -12.65 6.61
CA LEU A 443 22.13 -14.04 6.96
C LEU A 443 20.64 -14.28 7.13
N ASP A 444 19.84 -13.21 7.08
CA ASP A 444 18.39 -13.26 7.22
C ASP A 444 17.71 -12.27 6.25
N TRP A 445 16.43 -12.43 6.02
CA TRP A 445 15.61 -11.50 5.25
C TRP A 445 15.49 -10.15 5.98
N GLY A 446 15.38 -9.07 5.24
CA GLY A 446 15.07 -7.76 5.83
C GLY A 446 16.27 -6.87 6.11
N PHE A 447 17.43 -7.11 5.46
CA PHE A 447 18.62 -6.26 5.54
C PHE A 447 19.07 -5.72 4.17
N ASN A 448 19.13 -6.60 3.19
CA ASN A 448 19.84 -6.30 1.94
C ASN A 448 19.28 -5.09 1.19
N GLU A 449 17.99 -5.08 0.89
CA GLU A 449 17.36 -4.00 0.12
C GLU A 449 17.40 -2.66 0.86
N GLN A 450 17.28 -2.67 2.19
CA GLN A 450 17.43 -1.45 2.99
C GLN A 450 18.86 -0.92 2.93
N LEU A 451 19.86 -1.81 3.03
CA LEU A 451 21.28 -1.41 2.93
C LEU A 451 21.63 -0.92 1.54
N GLU A 452 21.12 -1.59 0.47
CA GLU A 452 21.30 -1.15 -0.92
C GLU A 452 20.78 0.27 -1.12
N PHE A 453 19.61 0.56 -0.57
CA PHE A 453 19.06 1.91 -0.63
C PHE A 453 19.86 2.92 0.21
N LEU A 454 20.28 2.55 1.43
CA LEU A 454 20.89 3.47 2.41
C LEU A 454 22.38 3.71 2.21
N THR A 455 23.11 2.79 1.56
CA THR A 455 24.59 2.83 1.45
C THR A 455 25.05 2.94 0.00
N SER A 456 26.33 3.19 -0.22
CA SER A 456 26.93 3.26 -1.56
C SER A 456 28.40 2.78 -1.59
N GLY A 457 28.98 2.38 -0.43
CA GLY A 457 30.38 1.99 -0.31
C GLY A 457 30.63 0.49 -0.19
N PRO A 458 29.92 -0.22 0.70
CA PRO A 458 30.15 -1.64 0.93
C PRO A 458 29.60 -2.49 -0.22
N ARG A 459 30.24 -3.62 -0.47
CA ARG A 459 29.65 -4.71 -1.26
C ARG A 459 28.61 -5.41 -0.40
N LEU A 460 27.44 -5.65 -0.96
CA LEU A 460 26.36 -6.37 -0.28
C LEU A 460 26.23 -7.78 -0.83
N GLU A 461 26.01 -8.75 0.05
CA GLU A 461 25.73 -10.13 -0.29
C GLU A 461 24.56 -10.63 0.56
N GLU A 462 23.70 -11.47 -0.03
CA GLU A 462 22.51 -11.98 0.64
C GLU A 462 22.50 -13.53 0.65
N PRO A 463 23.34 -14.17 1.50
CA PRO A 463 23.37 -15.63 1.69
C PRO A 463 22.04 -16.23 2.10
N PHE A 464 21.11 -15.41 2.59
CA PHE A 464 19.74 -15.82 2.94
C PHE A 464 19.03 -16.55 1.80
N TRP A 465 19.03 -16.02 0.57
CA TRP A 465 18.28 -16.63 -0.53
C TRP A 465 18.84 -18.00 -0.97
N PRO A 466 20.13 -18.17 -1.21
CA PRO A 466 20.71 -19.50 -1.44
C PRO A 466 20.34 -20.50 -0.34
N ALA A 467 20.45 -20.10 0.93
CA ALA A 467 20.09 -20.96 2.06
C ALA A 467 18.60 -21.30 2.09
N ALA A 468 17.72 -20.34 1.81
CA ALA A 468 16.27 -20.55 1.71
C ALA A 468 15.89 -21.53 0.58
N PHE A 469 16.73 -21.62 -0.47
CA PHE A 469 16.58 -22.60 -1.57
C PHE A 469 17.35 -23.91 -1.34
N GLY A 470 17.82 -24.18 -0.10
CA GLY A 470 18.50 -25.41 0.27
C GLY A 470 19.96 -25.51 -0.15
N GLN A 471 20.57 -24.40 -0.57
CA GLN A 471 22.00 -24.33 -0.90
C GLN A 471 22.79 -23.97 0.38
N GLN A 472 24.04 -24.44 0.47
CA GLN A 472 24.94 -24.00 1.54
C GLN A 472 25.79 -22.83 1.04
N PRO A 473 25.57 -21.60 1.54
CA PRO A 473 26.38 -20.46 1.16
C PRO A 473 27.76 -20.55 1.79
N GLU A 474 28.78 -20.12 1.06
CA GLU A 474 30.11 -19.89 1.62
C GLU A 474 30.07 -18.62 2.48
N LEU A 475 30.62 -18.73 3.71
CA LEU A 475 30.65 -17.62 4.68
C LEU A 475 32.10 -17.39 5.13
N PRO A 476 32.92 -16.61 4.38
CA PRO A 476 34.30 -16.32 4.71
C PRO A 476 34.48 -15.67 6.09
N ARG A 477 35.49 -16.07 6.85
CA ARG A 477 35.75 -15.56 8.21
C ARG A 477 36.98 -14.68 8.25
N ASP A 478 36.90 -13.56 7.57
CA ASP A 478 38.00 -12.60 7.50
C ASP A 478 37.58 -11.20 7.98
N THR A 479 38.49 -10.28 8.04
CA THR A 479 38.32 -8.92 8.56
C THR A 479 37.48 -8.01 7.64
N ASN A 480 37.28 -8.41 6.39
CA ASN A 480 36.54 -7.62 5.40
C ASN A 480 35.03 -7.93 5.36
N HIS A 481 34.61 -9.00 6.06
CA HIS A 481 33.20 -9.41 6.10
C HIS A 481 32.53 -9.01 7.41
N ILE A 482 31.31 -8.46 7.29
CA ILE A 482 30.39 -8.24 8.41
C ILE A 482 29.13 -9.04 8.12
N TYR A 483 28.72 -9.86 9.08
CA TYR A 483 27.50 -10.66 9.01
C TYR A 483 26.40 -10.02 9.82
N LEU A 484 25.17 -10.01 9.27
CA LEU A 484 23.96 -9.53 9.93
C LEU A 484 23.02 -10.69 10.18
N ALA A 485 22.60 -10.84 11.42
CA ALA A 485 21.63 -11.84 11.82
C ALA A 485 20.56 -11.22 12.73
N HIS A 486 19.29 -11.42 12.45
CA HIS A 486 18.23 -10.98 13.35
C HIS A 486 18.31 -11.71 14.70
N SER A 487 17.83 -11.04 15.76
CA SER A 487 17.55 -11.72 17.03
C SER A 487 16.47 -12.77 16.80
N THR A 488 16.41 -13.78 17.66
CA THR A 488 15.45 -14.89 17.55
C THR A 488 13.98 -14.44 17.50
N ALA A 489 13.70 -13.24 18.01
CA ALA A 489 12.36 -12.66 17.98
C ALA A 489 11.91 -12.24 16.56
N PHE A 490 12.85 -11.99 15.64
CA PHE A 490 12.59 -11.45 14.30
C PHE A 490 13.20 -12.28 13.17
N ALA A 491 13.95 -13.34 13.51
CA ALA A 491 14.59 -14.20 12.51
C ALA A 491 13.55 -15.00 11.71
N LEU A 492 13.72 -15.01 10.38
CA LEU A 492 12.95 -15.86 9.45
C LEU A 492 13.74 -17.09 9.03
N SER A 493 15.06 -17.07 9.21
CA SER A 493 15.96 -18.16 8.82
C SER A 493 16.76 -18.66 10.03
N PRO A 494 17.03 -19.95 10.14
CA PRO A 494 17.94 -20.49 11.14
C PRO A 494 19.42 -20.18 10.83
N LEU A 495 19.75 -19.70 9.63
CA LEU A 495 21.12 -19.49 9.17
C LEU A 495 21.93 -18.59 10.10
N GLY A 496 21.36 -17.47 10.54
CA GLY A 496 22.02 -16.55 11.48
C GLY A 496 22.33 -17.19 12.82
N ALA A 497 21.37 -17.92 13.39
CA ALA A 497 21.57 -18.64 14.66
C ALA A 497 22.59 -19.78 14.51
N GLN A 498 22.58 -20.52 13.40
CA GLN A 498 23.55 -21.58 13.10
C GLN A 498 24.96 -21.01 12.96
N PHE A 499 25.10 -19.89 12.24
CA PHE A 499 26.38 -19.22 12.08
C PHE A 499 26.93 -18.72 13.41
N MET A 500 26.13 -18.03 14.23
CA MET A 500 26.55 -17.59 15.58
C MET A 500 26.95 -18.77 16.45
N GLY A 501 26.20 -19.87 16.39
CA GLY A 501 26.53 -21.10 17.14
C GLY A 501 27.84 -21.74 16.68
N SER A 502 28.19 -21.70 15.38
CA SER A 502 29.48 -22.18 14.89
C SER A 502 30.64 -21.30 15.37
N VAL A 503 30.45 -19.97 15.28
CA VAL A 503 31.43 -18.97 15.77
C VAL A 503 31.75 -19.20 17.27
N ALA A 504 30.73 -19.42 18.09
CA ALA A 504 30.88 -19.66 19.52
C ALA A 504 31.61 -20.98 19.82
N ARG A 505 31.33 -22.07 19.08
CA ARG A 505 31.98 -23.38 19.28
C ARG A 505 33.47 -23.40 18.88
N GLU A 506 33.81 -22.68 17.83
CA GLU A 506 35.15 -22.68 17.30
C GLU A 506 36.08 -21.69 18.01
N ASN A 507 35.60 -20.99 19.03
CA ASN A 507 36.32 -20.02 19.84
C ASN A 507 37.11 -19.01 18.97
N THR A 508 36.44 -18.52 17.90
CA THR A 508 37.02 -17.61 16.92
C THR A 508 37.18 -16.19 17.50
N ASN A 509 38.12 -15.40 17.00
CA ASN A 509 38.29 -13.97 17.34
C ASN A 509 37.13 -13.11 16.75
N ALA A 510 35.91 -13.53 16.97
CA ALA A 510 34.72 -12.82 16.46
C ALA A 510 34.17 -11.86 17.52
N VAL A 511 33.85 -10.65 17.09
CA VAL A 511 33.16 -9.64 17.89
C VAL A 511 31.69 -9.63 17.45
N VAL A 512 30.79 -9.97 18.38
CA VAL A 512 29.34 -9.93 18.20
C VAL A 512 28.80 -8.68 18.88
N GLN A 513 28.27 -7.75 18.09
CA GLN A 513 27.70 -6.49 18.59
C GLN A 513 26.19 -6.48 18.41
N PRO A 514 25.40 -6.31 19.51
CA PRO A 514 23.95 -6.17 19.43
C PRO A 514 23.55 -4.76 18.97
N TRP A 515 22.45 -4.70 18.21
CA TRP A 515 21.78 -3.46 17.78
C TRP A 515 20.34 -3.47 18.25
N GLY A 516 19.97 -2.47 19.04
CA GLY A 516 18.65 -2.36 19.65
C GLY A 516 17.81 -1.21 19.07
N ASP A 517 16.50 -1.33 19.25
CA ASP A 517 15.54 -0.26 19.01
C ASP A 517 15.65 0.87 20.08
N GLY A 518 14.79 1.88 20.01
CA GLY A 518 14.79 3.02 20.94
C GLY A 518 14.47 2.65 22.39
N GLN A 519 13.93 1.47 22.63
CA GLN A 519 13.63 0.93 23.98
C GLN A 519 14.65 -0.13 24.44
N GLY A 520 15.72 -0.37 23.65
CA GLY A 520 16.79 -1.31 23.98
C GLY A 520 16.47 -2.78 23.62
N GLN A 521 15.35 -3.07 22.95
CA GLN A 521 15.08 -4.42 22.46
C GLN A 521 16.08 -4.74 21.33
N ILE A 522 16.82 -5.85 21.46
CA ILE A 522 17.79 -6.26 20.44
C ILE A 522 17.01 -6.70 19.19
N VAL A 523 17.34 -6.04 18.08
CA VAL A 523 16.76 -6.27 16.74
C VAL A 523 17.61 -7.24 15.94
N PHE A 524 18.92 -6.97 15.89
CA PHE A 524 19.87 -7.80 15.16
C PHE A 524 21.28 -7.72 15.77
N TYR A 525 22.14 -8.59 15.30
CA TYR A 525 23.56 -8.63 15.63
C TYR A 525 24.41 -8.39 14.40
N THR A 526 25.53 -7.68 14.59
CA THR A 526 26.65 -7.70 13.63
C THR A 526 27.73 -8.61 14.16
N ILE A 527 28.31 -9.44 13.30
CA ILE A 527 29.41 -10.37 13.61
C ILE A 527 30.59 -9.98 12.72
N ARG A 528 31.73 -9.66 13.34
CA ARG A 528 32.97 -9.26 12.68
C ARG A 528 34.10 -10.12 13.17
N PHE A 529 35.08 -10.45 12.33
CA PHE A 529 36.27 -11.18 12.70
C PHE A 529 37.42 -10.22 12.88
N SER A 530 38.22 -10.35 13.95
CA SER A 530 39.46 -9.63 14.17
C SER A 530 40.59 -10.35 13.43
N ALA A 531 41.64 -9.63 13.07
CA ALA A 531 42.87 -10.27 12.62
C ALA A 531 43.37 -11.26 13.69
N PRO A 532 43.96 -12.40 13.28
CA PRO A 532 44.47 -13.40 14.20
C PRO A 532 45.58 -12.89 15.11
#